data_b14c5c23b6675f3d3ae85c2740df8912
#
_entry.id   b14c5c23b6675f3d3ae85c2740df8912
#
_cell.length_a   1.000
_cell.length_b   1.000
_cell.length_c   1.000
_cell.angle_alpha   90.00
_cell.angle_beta   90.00
_cell.angle_gamma   90.00
#
_symmetry.space_group_name_H-M   'P 1'
#
loop_
_entity.id
_entity.type
_entity.pdbx_description
1 polymer ?
#
loop_
_entity_poly.entity_id
_entity_poly.type
_entity_poly.pdbx_seq_one_letter_code
_entity_poly.pdbx_strand_id
1 'polypeptide(L)'
;VPPLADEVVAAVLGTPWEDLAAAWEAFEQAGAPGWKEVPKEVEAQYFAATLEVLFDTQLVRAHRPRVVFSALHGTGGVVAPALLRAAGAEVIEVADQAAPDARFPTVPSPNPEDPRALAQAVELARTRRADLALATDPDADRVGAAFRDGLGGHQALTGNELGALLAHCRLTRAKELGWLPAAGSPHAVILKTFVTSPLLDAIARGHGVRSVNTLTGFKWMGAKLRRYDDALRAARRAAGENETAAGLDALPARERAALRLRYSSWVVFAAEESYGCLAGDAVRDKDANAAALLCAELAAWLAERGLTAGGALDELFVRHGCHRETLRTLAFEGAAGPGQIRRLLAGLRAQPPAALGGRAVAGATDFLQNNRVDEDGEIVPREDFLYYELAGDWRCAVRGSGTEPKLKLYFFAREPVPHPRSLPAVKGALATGFDHWVNTVVDDIRARAS
;
A
#
# COMPACT_ATOMS: atom_id res chain seq x y z
N VAL A 1 3.02 11.28 -14.63
CA VAL A 1 4.19 10.52 -15.12
C VAL A 1 5.02 11.47 -15.96
N PRO A 2 6.36 11.56 -15.78
CA PRO A 2 7.22 12.35 -16.67
C PRO A 2 7.04 11.96 -18.15
N PRO A 3 7.13 12.88 -19.13
CA PRO A 3 7.45 14.31 -18.94
C PRO A 3 6.26 15.20 -18.59
N LEU A 4 5.02 14.75 -18.82
CA LEU A 4 3.81 15.57 -18.67
C LEU A 4 3.63 16.10 -17.25
N ALA A 5 3.95 15.30 -16.22
CA ALA A 5 3.87 15.73 -14.83
C ALA A 5 4.84 16.89 -14.54
N ASP A 6 6.03 16.86 -15.13
CA ASP A 6 7.04 17.91 -14.94
C ASP A 6 6.61 19.22 -15.63
N GLU A 7 5.94 19.14 -16.78
CA GLU A 7 5.36 20.28 -17.49
C GLU A 7 4.23 20.92 -16.65
N VAL A 8 3.35 20.11 -16.06
CA VAL A 8 2.28 20.60 -15.18
C VAL A 8 2.86 21.29 -13.94
N VAL A 9 3.85 20.66 -13.28
CA VAL A 9 4.52 21.24 -12.11
C VAL A 9 5.21 22.57 -12.48
N ALA A 10 5.89 22.62 -13.63
CA ALA A 10 6.53 23.86 -14.09
C ALA A 10 5.50 24.96 -14.36
N ALA A 11 4.36 24.63 -14.97
CA ALA A 11 3.29 25.58 -15.18
C ALA A 11 2.69 26.11 -13.86
N VAL A 12 2.44 25.22 -12.89
CA VAL A 12 1.92 25.59 -11.56
C VAL A 12 2.91 26.51 -10.84
N LEU A 13 4.19 26.17 -10.82
CA LEU A 13 5.23 26.98 -10.15
C LEU A 13 5.51 28.31 -10.87
N GLY A 14 5.25 28.39 -12.18
CA GLY A 14 5.42 29.58 -12.99
C GLY A 14 4.22 30.54 -12.96
N THR A 15 3.10 30.15 -12.35
CA THR A 15 1.88 30.98 -12.32
C THR A 15 1.84 31.82 -11.03
N PRO A 16 1.87 33.16 -11.11
CA PRO A 16 1.76 34.04 -9.94
C PRO A 16 0.41 33.86 -9.24
N TRP A 17 0.41 33.92 -7.91
CA TRP A 17 -0.82 33.80 -7.12
C TRP A 17 -1.85 34.90 -7.41
N GLU A 18 -1.37 36.11 -7.73
CA GLU A 18 -2.20 37.24 -8.08
C GLU A 18 -3.01 37.01 -9.34
N ASP A 19 -2.49 36.23 -10.27
CA ASP A 19 -3.13 35.95 -11.55
C ASP A 19 -4.19 34.84 -11.44
N LEU A 20 -4.14 33.99 -10.39
CA LEU A 20 -5.05 32.83 -10.25
C LEU A 20 -6.51 33.27 -10.03
N ALA A 21 -6.76 34.27 -9.20
CA ALA A 21 -8.12 34.74 -8.92
C ALA A 21 -8.77 35.30 -10.20
N ALA A 22 -8.06 36.19 -10.91
CA ALA A 22 -8.53 36.80 -12.15
C ALA A 22 -8.71 35.74 -13.27
N ALA A 23 -7.79 34.77 -13.36
CA ALA A 23 -7.89 33.68 -14.32
C ALA A 23 -9.09 32.77 -14.02
N TRP A 24 -9.37 32.50 -12.74
CA TRP A 24 -10.53 31.72 -12.34
C TRP A 24 -11.84 32.43 -12.66
N GLU A 25 -11.96 33.71 -12.32
CA GLU A 25 -13.13 34.50 -12.67
C GLU A 25 -13.36 34.55 -14.19
N ALA A 26 -12.30 34.75 -14.97
CA ALA A 26 -12.37 34.74 -16.43
C ALA A 26 -12.81 33.38 -16.99
N PHE A 27 -12.33 32.28 -16.38
CA PHE A 27 -12.70 30.93 -16.75
C PHE A 27 -14.19 30.65 -16.46
N GLU A 28 -14.70 31.06 -15.29
CA GLU A 28 -16.12 30.93 -14.95
C GLU A 28 -17.01 31.78 -15.86
N GLN A 29 -16.63 33.04 -16.11
CA GLN A 29 -17.34 33.95 -17.02
C GLN A 29 -17.40 33.43 -18.46
N ALA A 30 -16.36 32.71 -18.90
CA ALA A 30 -16.35 32.08 -20.21
C ALA A 30 -17.15 30.75 -20.25
N GLY A 31 -17.87 30.40 -19.18
CA GLY A 31 -18.62 29.13 -19.09
C GLY A 31 -17.76 27.92 -18.90
N ALA A 32 -16.62 28.05 -18.22
CA ALA A 32 -15.67 26.98 -17.93
C ALA A 32 -15.32 26.15 -19.18
N PRO A 33 -14.68 26.74 -20.21
CA PRO A 33 -14.41 26.06 -21.46
C PRO A 33 -13.54 24.83 -21.23
N GLY A 34 -13.96 23.69 -21.77
CA GLY A 34 -13.28 22.41 -21.56
C GLY A 34 -13.69 21.63 -20.31
N TRP A 35 -14.46 22.22 -19.40
CA TRP A 35 -15.08 21.48 -18.30
C TRP A 35 -16.13 20.51 -18.85
N LYS A 36 -16.02 19.26 -18.46
CA LYS A 36 -16.99 18.22 -18.82
C LYS A 36 -17.30 17.39 -17.58
N GLU A 37 -18.57 17.12 -17.36
CA GLU A 37 -18.95 16.11 -16.39
C GLU A 37 -18.47 14.73 -16.84
N VAL A 38 -18.08 13.90 -15.87
CA VAL A 38 -17.73 12.50 -16.16
C VAL A 38 -19.00 11.78 -16.60
N PRO A 39 -19.03 11.16 -17.80
CA PRO A 39 -20.17 10.39 -18.24
C PRO A 39 -20.50 9.23 -17.29
N LYS A 40 -21.78 8.97 -17.08
CA LYS A 40 -22.24 7.83 -16.21
C LYS A 40 -21.71 6.49 -16.68
N GLU A 41 -21.45 6.35 -17.97
CA GLU A 41 -20.86 5.15 -18.57
C GLU A 41 -19.44 4.91 -18.05
N VAL A 42 -18.66 5.95 -17.78
CA VAL A 42 -17.31 5.85 -17.21
C VAL A 42 -17.38 5.41 -15.75
N GLU A 43 -18.34 5.95 -14.98
CA GLU A 43 -18.57 5.49 -13.60
C GLU A 43 -18.98 4.01 -13.57
N ALA A 44 -19.87 3.59 -14.47
CA ALA A 44 -20.29 2.20 -14.58
C ALA A 44 -19.14 1.28 -14.99
N GLN A 45 -18.26 1.71 -15.90
CA GLN A 45 -17.05 0.97 -16.29
C GLN A 45 -16.08 0.84 -15.11
N TYR A 46 -15.84 1.92 -14.36
CA TYR A 46 -15.01 1.88 -13.16
C TYR A 46 -15.58 0.92 -12.12
N PHE A 47 -16.89 0.99 -11.86
CA PHE A 47 -17.58 0.12 -10.90
C PHE A 47 -17.43 -1.36 -11.29
N ALA A 48 -17.66 -1.69 -12.56
CA ALA A 48 -17.51 -3.05 -13.06
C ALA A 48 -16.07 -3.55 -12.98
N ALA A 49 -15.11 -2.73 -13.40
CA ALA A 49 -13.68 -3.07 -13.35
C ALA A 49 -13.16 -3.22 -11.92
N THR A 50 -13.69 -2.42 -10.98
CA THR A 50 -13.33 -2.55 -9.56
C THR A 50 -13.89 -3.82 -8.95
N LEU A 51 -15.09 -4.27 -9.34
CA LEU A 51 -15.60 -5.58 -8.89
C LEU A 51 -14.75 -6.76 -9.41
N GLU A 52 -14.12 -6.64 -10.58
CA GLU A 52 -13.24 -7.67 -11.13
C GLU A 52 -11.94 -7.88 -10.34
N VAL A 53 -11.63 -7.02 -9.35
CA VAL A 53 -10.47 -7.26 -8.47
C VAL A 53 -10.67 -8.49 -7.59
N LEU A 54 -11.92 -8.85 -7.29
CA LEU A 54 -12.25 -10.12 -6.66
C LEU A 54 -12.14 -11.25 -7.69
N PHE A 55 -11.40 -12.30 -7.35
CA PHE A 55 -11.32 -13.48 -8.24
C PHE A 55 -12.65 -14.23 -8.30
N ASP A 56 -13.42 -14.15 -7.21
CA ASP A 56 -14.73 -14.77 -7.08
C ASP A 56 -15.53 -14.05 -5.98
N THR A 57 -16.73 -13.58 -6.35
CA THR A 57 -17.64 -12.95 -5.38
C THR A 57 -18.40 -13.98 -4.52
N GLN A 58 -18.36 -15.28 -4.86
CA GLN A 58 -19.14 -16.31 -4.17
C GLN A 58 -18.75 -16.43 -2.69
N LEU A 59 -17.45 -16.28 -2.38
CA LEU A 59 -16.96 -16.34 -1.01
C LEU A 59 -17.59 -15.22 -0.14
N VAL A 60 -17.58 -13.98 -0.65
CA VAL A 60 -18.19 -12.83 0.06
C VAL A 60 -19.69 -13.02 0.20
N ARG A 61 -20.39 -13.50 -0.83
CA ARG A 61 -21.83 -13.77 -0.81
C ARG A 61 -22.21 -14.90 0.16
N ALA A 62 -21.39 -15.95 0.26
CA ALA A 62 -21.64 -17.08 1.15
C ALA A 62 -21.50 -16.70 2.63
N HIS A 63 -20.47 -15.92 2.97
CA HIS A 63 -20.18 -15.51 4.35
C HIS A 63 -20.84 -14.18 4.75
N ARG A 64 -21.21 -13.34 3.78
CA ARG A 64 -21.88 -12.05 3.97
C ARG A 64 -21.27 -11.22 5.09
N PRO A 65 -19.96 -10.89 5.03
CA PRO A 65 -19.31 -10.15 6.10
C PRO A 65 -20.05 -8.84 6.37
N ARG A 66 -20.30 -8.58 7.65
CA ARG A 66 -20.85 -7.30 8.10
C ARG A 66 -19.74 -6.29 8.26
N VAL A 67 -19.79 -5.24 7.45
CA VAL A 67 -18.77 -4.21 7.33
C VAL A 67 -19.32 -2.88 7.83
N VAL A 68 -18.66 -2.28 8.80
CA VAL A 68 -18.84 -0.86 9.12
C VAL A 68 -17.87 -0.05 8.28
N PHE A 69 -18.39 0.93 7.55
CA PHE A 69 -17.61 1.77 6.63
C PHE A 69 -17.68 3.23 7.01
N SER A 70 -16.53 3.89 7.04
CA SER A 70 -16.37 5.34 7.16
C SER A 70 -15.64 5.91 5.95
N ALA A 71 -16.18 6.96 5.36
CA ALA A 71 -15.52 7.75 4.32
C ALA A 71 -14.58 8.82 4.91
N LEU A 72 -14.52 9.00 6.23
CA LEU A 72 -13.79 10.10 6.89
C LEU A 72 -14.08 11.47 6.24
N HIS A 73 -15.33 11.73 5.89
CA HIS A 73 -15.80 12.92 5.15
C HIS A 73 -15.18 13.07 3.73
N GLY A 74 -14.64 12.01 3.17
CA GLY A 74 -14.02 11.98 1.85
C GLY A 74 -14.93 11.44 0.74
N THR A 75 -14.33 11.20 -0.42
CA THR A 75 -15.02 10.76 -1.64
C THR A 75 -15.38 9.27 -1.63
N GLY A 76 -14.73 8.45 -0.80
CA GLY A 76 -14.95 6.99 -0.72
C GLY A 76 -16.38 6.59 -0.39
N GLY A 77 -17.15 7.46 0.29
CA GLY A 77 -18.56 7.23 0.63
C GLY A 77 -19.48 7.11 -0.58
N VAL A 78 -19.07 7.63 -1.73
CA VAL A 78 -19.89 7.61 -2.96
C VAL A 78 -19.90 6.21 -3.60
N VAL A 79 -18.77 5.50 -3.59
CA VAL A 79 -18.57 4.28 -4.38
C VAL A 79 -18.39 3.02 -3.51
N ALA A 80 -17.54 3.07 -2.47
CA ALA A 80 -17.17 1.89 -1.70
C ALA A 80 -18.37 1.14 -1.06
N PRO A 81 -19.37 1.81 -0.44
CA PRO A 81 -20.53 1.12 0.11
C PRO A 81 -21.33 0.35 -0.95
N ALA A 82 -21.50 0.93 -2.14
CA ALA A 82 -22.22 0.29 -3.25
C ALA A 82 -21.45 -0.93 -3.77
N LEU A 83 -20.14 -0.83 -3.95
CA LEU A 83 -19.27 -1.95 -4.35
C LEU A 83 -19.32 -3.10 -3.34
N LEU A 84 -19.18 -2.81 -2.05
CA LEU A 84 -19.25 -3.81 -0.99
C LEU A 84 -20.59 -4.55 -0.98
N ARG A 85 -21.72 -3.82 -1.13
CA ARG A 85 -23.05 -4.43 -1.25
C ARG A 85 -23.20 -5.28 -2.50
N ALA A 86 -22.69 -4.81 -3.64
CA ALA A 86 -22.71 -5.57 -4.90
C ALA A 86 -21.89 -6.87 -4.81
N ALA A 87 -20.77 -6.84 -4.07
CA ALA A 87 -19.99 -8.04 -3.79
C ALA A 87 -20.69 -9.03 -2.84
N GLY A 88 -21.70 -8.58 -2.08
CA GLY A 88 -22.49 -9.41 -1.17
C GLY A 88 -22.28 -9.15 0.32
N ALA A 89 -21.53 -8.12 0.70
CA ALA A 89 -21.36 -7.72 2.09
C ALA A 89 -22.59 -6.97 2.63
N GLU A 90 -22.82 -7.07 3.95
CA GLU A 90 -23.75 -6.20 4.69
C GLU A 90 -23.00 -4.94 5.14
N VAL A 91 -23.43 -3.75 4.70
CA VAL A 91 -22.71 -2.50 4.93
C VAL A 91 -23.51 -1.57 5.85
N ILE A 92 -22.87 -1.11 6.91
CA ILE A 92 -23.34 -0.11 7.86
C ILE A 92 -22.40 1.10 7.75
N GLU A 93 -22.92 2.23 7.34
CA GLU A 93 -22.14 3.45 7.21
C GLU A 93 -22.07 4.22 8.53
N VAL A 94 -20.93 4.85 8.82
CA VAL A 94 -20.78 5.81 9.92
C VAL A 94 -21.44 7.12 9.46
N ALA A 95 -22.68 7.33 9.87
CA ALA A 95 -23.53 8.40 9.35
C ALA A 95 -22.90 9.80 9.43
N ASP A 96 -22.23 10.10 10.55
CA ASP A 96 -21.59 11.41 10.79
C ASP A 96 -20.35 11.64 9.91
N GLN A 97 -19.83 10.60 9.24
CA GLN A 97 -18.62 10.63 8.41
C GLN A 97 -18.89 10.27 6.95
N ALA A 98 -20.15 10.05 6.57
CA ALA A 98 -20.52 9.57 5.23
C ALA A 98 -20.50 10.68 4.18
N ALA A 99 -20.92 11.91 4.55
CA ALA A 99 -20.96 13.03 3.63
C ALA A 99 -19.59 13.71 3.53
N PRO A 100 -19.15 14.12 2.32
CA PRO A 100 -17.94 14.92 2.15
C PRO A 100 -18.01 16.24 2.91
N ASP A 101 -17.00 16.54 3.73
CA ASP A 101 -16.84 17.82 4.44
C ASP A 101 -15.35 18.14 4.58
N ALA A 102 -14.88 19.16 3.87
CA ALA A 102 -13.47 19.57 3.86
C ALA A 102 -12.94 20.08 5.22
N ARG A 103 -13.80 20.25 6.23
CA ARG A 103 -13.41 20.61 7.59
C ARG A 103 -13.08 19.41 8.45
N PHE A 104 -13.45 18.18 8.03
CA PHE A 104 -13.25 16.92 8.75
C PHE A 104 -13.66 17.00 10.24
N PRO A 105 -14.89 17.41 10.57
CA PRO A 105 -15.26 17.88 11.90
C PRO A 105 -15.21 16.81 13.00
N THR A 106 -15.20 15.53 12.62
CA THR A 106 -15.26 14.41 13.58
C THR A 106 -13.91 13.74 13.84
N VAL A 107 -12.85 14.16 13.13
CA VAL A 107 -11.52 13.56 13.26
C VAL A 107 -10.43 14.61 13.28
N PRO A 108 -9.36 14.44 14.07
CA PRO A 108 -8.25 15.38 14.10
C PRO A 108 -7.40 15.33 12.83
N SER A 109 -7.41 14.18 12.15
CA SER A 109 -6.76 13.94 10.86
C SER A 109 -7.53 12.86 10.11
N PRO A 110 -7.96 13.09 8.87
CA PRO A 110 -8.67 12.08 8.07
C PRO A 110 -7.70 11.08 7.43
N ASN A 111 -6.72 10.61 8.17
CA ASN A 111 -5.69 9.67 7.71
C ASN A 111 -5.88 8.33 8.43
N PRO A 112 -6.12 7.20 7.72
CA PRO A 112 -6.29 5.88 8.32
C PRO A 112 -5.04 5.34 9.02
N GLU A 113 -3.87 5.96 8.86
CA GLU A 113 -2.68 5.68 9.67
C GLU A 113 -2.85 6.15 11.13
N ASP A 114 -3.74 7.11 11.39
CA ASP A 114 -4.06 7.58 12.75
C ASP A 114 -5.14 6.68 13.35
N PRO A 115 -4.87 5.94 14.43
CA PRO A 115 -5.88 5.08 15.08
C PRO A 115 -7.15 5.84 15.49
N ARG A 116 -7.06 7.16 15.74
CA ARG A 116 -8.20 8.01 16.07
C ARG A 116 -9.17 8.17 14.90
N ALA A 117 -8.70 8.07 13.68
CA ALA A 117 -9.55 8.14 12.49
C ALA A 117 -10.51 6.94 12.40
N LEU A 118 -10.05 5.73 12.81
CA LEU A 118 -10.88 4.53 12.81
C LEU A 118 -11.79 4.42 14.05
N ALA A 119 -11.61 5.24 15.06
CA ALA A 119 -12.25 5.05 16.38
C ALA A 119 -13.78 4.93 16.31
N GLN A 120 -14.47 5.80 15.55
CA GLN A 120 -15.93 5.75 15.40
C GLN A 120 -16.39 4.50 14.64
N ALA A 121 -15.68 4.11 13.58
CA ALA A 121 -16.00 2.92 12.83
C ALA A 121 -15.81 1.65 13.66
N VAL A 122 -14.73 1.57 14.45
CA VAL A 122 -14.45 0.46 15.38
C VAL A 122 -15.51 0.36 16.49
N GLU A 123 -15.89 1.47 17.10
CA GLU A 123 -16.92 1.47 18.16
C GLU A 123 -18.30 1.06 17.58
N LEU A 124 -18.65 1.57 16.42
CA LEU A 124 -19.87 1.15 15.75
C LEU A 124 -19.82 -0.35 15.36
N ALA A 125 -18.66 -0.83 14.88
CA ALA A 125 -18.48 -2.25 14.55
C ALA A 125 -18.63 -3.14 15.79
N ARG A 126 -18.08 -2.72 16.93
CA ARG A 126 -18.22 -3.43 18.20
C ARG A 126 -19.70 -3.52 18.63
N THR A 127 -20.44 -2.40 18.60
CA THR A 127 -21.85 -2.36 19.01
C THR A 127 -22.77 -3.13 18.05
N ARG A 128 -22.47 -3.12 16.77
CA ARG A 128 -23.21 -3.84 15.71
C ARG A 128 -22.74 -5.27 15.52
N ARG A 129 -21.72 -5.71 16.28
CA ARG A 129 -21.08 -7.03 16.11
C ARG A 129 -20.65 -7.28 14.66
N ALA A 130 -20.12 -6.24 14.00
CA ALA A 130 -19.64 -6.35 12.65
C ALA A 130 -18.32 -7.16 12.58
N ASP A 131 -18.00 -7.72 11.44
CA ASP A 131 -16.80 -8.54 11.24
C ASP A 131 -15.59 -7.66 10.96
N LEU A 132 -15.86 -6.45 10.42
CA LEU A 132 -14.85 -5.56 9.88
C LEU A 132 -15.28 -4.10 10.04
N ALA A 133 -14.36 -3.23 10.46
CA ALA A 133 -14.45 -1.79 10.36
C ALA A 133 -13.44 -1.29 9.32
N LEU A 134 -13.89 -0.46 8.38
CA LEU A 134 -13.08 0.15 7.32
C LEU A 134 -13.19 1.67 7.38
N ALA A 135 -12.10 2.35 7.04
CA ALA A 135 -12.12 3.78 6.76
C ALA A 135 -11.20 4.09 5.56
N THR A 136 -11.68 4.94 4.65
CA THR A 136 -10.86 5.48 3.56
C THR A 136 -10.41 6.89 3.89
N ASP A 137 -9.26 7.31 3.35
CA ASP A 137 -8.87 8.71 3.40
C ASP A 137 -9.70 9.57 2.43
N PRO A 138 -9.52 10.92 2.44
CA PRO A 138 -10.42 11.82 1.71
C PRO A 138 -10.50 11.62 0.19
N ASP A 139 -9.39 11.27 -0.45
CA ASP A 139 -9.31 11.01 -1.89
C ASP A 139 -9.49 9.52 -2.24
N ALA A 140 -9.75 8.68 -1.21
CA ALA A 140 -10.04 7.26 -1.33
C ALA A 140 -8.92 6.46 -2.03
N ASP A 141 -7.66 6.78 -1.72
CA ASP A 141 -6.51 6.04 -2.21
C ASP A 141 -5.91 5.08 -1.13
N ARG A 142 -6.24 5.26 0.16
CA ARG A 142 -5.81 4.44 1.28
C ARG A 142 -6.98 3.91 2.09
N VAL A 143 -6.82 2.70 2.68
CA VAL A 143 -7.83 2.06 3.51
C VAL A 143 -7.24 1.57 4.83
N GLY A 144 -7.79 2.03 5.94
CA GLY A 144 -7.56 1.44 7.27
C GLY A 144 -8.60 0.39 7.59
N ALA A 145 -8.19 -0.69 8.25
CA ALA A 145 -9.04 -1.82 8.57
C ALA A 145 -8.83 -2.32 9.99
N ALA A 146 -9.94 -2.63 10.68
CA ALA A 146 -9.93 -3.33 11.95
C ALA A 146 -10.86 -4.54 11.87
N PHE A 147 -10.32 -5.73 12.16
CA PHE A 147 -11.02 -7.01 12.09
C PHE A 147 -11.44 -7.47 13.48
N ARG A 148 -12.56 -8.18 13.58
CA ARG A 148 -13.00 -8.80 14.83
C ARG A 148 -11.90 -9.70 15.40
N ASP A 149 -11.58 -9.54 16.68
CA ASP A 149 -10.48 -10.23 17.36
C ASP A 149 -10.85 -11.58 18.01
N GLY A 150 -12.13 -11.95 17.98
CA GLY A 150 -12.64 -13.15 18.64
C GLY A 150 -12.85 -12.99 20.17
N LEU A 151 -12.44 -11.87 20.77
CA LEU A 151 -12.59 -11.55 22.19
C LEU A 151 -13.72 -10.54 22.45
N GLY A 152 -14.42 -10.14 21.39
CA GLY A 152 -15.51 -9.17 21.43
C GLY A 152 -15.09 -7.74 21.04
N GLY A 153 -13.81 -7.54 20.72
CA GLY A 153 -13.23 -6.31 20.20
C GLY A 153 -12.89 -6.39 18.70
N HIS A 154 -12.17 -5.38 18.25
CA HIS A 154 -11.60 -5.31 16.89
C HIS A 154 -10.12 -4.94 16.97
N GLN A 155 -9.30 -5.66 16.25
CA GLN A 155 -7.87 -5.39 16.09
C GLN A 155 -7.66 -4.54 14.83
N ALA A 156 -7.22 -3.30 15.00
CA ALA A 156 -6.73 -2.49 13.90
C ALA A 156 -5.38 -3.07 13.40
N LEU A 157 -5.24 -3.18 12.09
CA LEU A 157 -4.02 -3.64 11.45
C LEU A 157 -3.20 -2.45 10.96
N THR A 158 -1.89 -2.55 11.05
CA THR A 158 -0.98 -1.65 10.35
C THR A 158 -1.06 -1.88 8.83
N GLY A 159 -0.63 -0.91 8.01
CA GLY A 159 -0.59 -1.09 6.55
C GLY A 159 0.27 -2.29 6.13
N ASN A 160 1.36 -2.56 6.84
CA ASN A 160 2.20 -3.74 6.61
C ASN A 160 1.49 -5.06 6.94
N GLU A 161 0.80 -5.14 8.08
CA GLU A 161 0.03 -6.33 8.48
C GLU A 161 -1.13 -6.58 7.53
N LEU A 162 -1.89 -5.52 7.19
CA LEU A 162 -2.98 -5.61 6.22
C LEU A 162 -2.47 -6.04 4.85
N GLY A 163 -1.41 -5.41 4.35
CA GLY A 163 -0.77 -5.77 3.08
C GLY A 163 -0.30 -7.22 3.05
N ALA A 164 0.28 -7.72 4.14
CA ALA A 164 0.72 -9.11 4.25
C ALA A 164 -0.46 -10.10 4.19
N LEU A 165 -1.54 -9.84 4.94
CA LEU A 165 -2.74 -10.68 4.94
C LEU A 165 -3.44 -10.65 3.57
N LEU A 166 -3.60 -9.47 2.96
CA LEU A 166 -4.20 -9.34 1.63
C LEU A 166 -3.36 -10.07 0.56
N ALA A 167 -2.04 -9.91 0.57
CA ALA A 167 -1.15 -10.62 -0.34
C ALA A 167 -1.26 -12.14 -0.19
N HIS A 168 -1.24 -12.63 1.05
CA HIS A 168 -1.37 -14.05 1.33
C HIS A 168 -2.73 -14.61 0.91
N CYS A 169 -3.82 -13.94 1.25
CA CYS A 169 -5.17 -14.31 0.86
C CYS A 169 -5.29 -14.37 -0.67
N ARG A 170 -4.89 -13.31 -1.39
CA ARG A 170 -4.96 -13.26 -2.85
C ARG A 170 -4.15 -14.35 -3.53
N LEU A 171 -2.91 -14.59 -3.11
CA LEU A 171 -2.08 -15.65 -3.68
C LEU A 171 -2.67 -17.04 -3.43
N THR A 172 -3.23 -17.25 -2.23
CA THR A 172 -3.93 -18.50 -1.90
C THR A 172 -5.16 -18.68 -2.78
N ARG A 173 -6.03 -17.66 -2.86
CA ARG A 173 -7.24 -17.70 -3.69
C ARG A 173 -6.92 -17.86 -5.17
N ALA A 174 -5.90 -17.15 -5.68
CA ALA A 174 -5.47 -17.29 -7.07
C ALA A 174 -5.08 -18.74 -7.42
N LYS A 175 -4.44 -19.45 -6.49
CA LYS A 175 -4.10 -20.88 -6.66
C LYS A 175 -5.33 -21.78 -6.56
N GLU A 176 -6.17 -21.59 -5.53
CA GLU A 176 -7.39 -22.37 -5.31
C GLU A 176 -8.35 -22.30 -6.50
N LEU A 177 -8.46 -21.13 -7.12
CA LEU A 177 -9.35 -20.88 -8.26
C LEU A 177 -8.67 -21.13 -9.63
N GLY A 178 -7.40 -21.55 -9.64
CA GLY A 178 -6.67 -21.88 -10.87
C GLY A 178 -6.34 -20.67 -11.75
N TRP A 179 -6.21 -19.47 -11.16
CA TRP A 179 -5.62 -18.30 -11.83
C TRP A 179 -4.10 -18.37 -11.82
N LEU A 180 -3.53 -19.01 -10.80
CA LEU A 180 -2.10 -19.22 -10.63
C LEU A 180 -1.84 -20.73 -10.46
N PRO A 181 -0.80 -21.30 -11.09
CA PRO A 181 -0.40 -22.69 -10.85
C PRO A 181 -0.12 -22.97 -9.36
N ALA A 182 -0.39 -24.18 -8.90
CA ALA A 182 -0.18 -24.55 -7.49
C ALA A 182 1.27 -24.33 -7.03
N ALA A 183 2.25 -24.56 -7.90
CA ALA A 183 3.67 -24.29 -7.63
C ALA A 183 4.04 -22.80 -7.64
N GLY A 184 3.13 -21.93 -8.09
CA GLY A 184 3.41 -20.52 -8.38
C GLY A 184 3.89 -20.30 -9.81
N SER A 185 4.40 -19.12 -10.10
CA SER A 185 4.96 -18.75 -11.41
C SER A 185 5.99 -17.64 -11.24
N PRO A 186 7.15 -17.69 -11.90
CA PRO A 186 8.09 -16.58 -11.92
C PRO A 186 7.55 -15.36 -12.70
N HIS A 187 6.45 -15.51 -13.41
CA HIS A 187 5.75 -14.43 -14.10
C HIS A 187 4.62 -13.82 -13.25
N ALA A 188 4.35 -14.34 -12.05
CA ALA A 188 3.46 -13.69 -11.08
C ALA A 188 4.30 -12.82 -10.13
N VAL A 189 3.81 -11.61 -9.83
CA VAL A 189 4.59 -10.59 -9.14
C VAL A 189 3.76 -9.96 -8.01
N ILE A 190 4.39 -9.78 -6.86
CA ILE A 190 4.01 -8.78 -5.85
C ILE A 190 4.92 -7.57 -6.02
N LEU A 191 4.34 -6.37 -6.16
CA LEU A 191 5.08 -5.11 -6.10
C LEU A 191 5.01 -4.53 -4.70
N LYS A 192 6.13 -4.00 -4.21
CA LYS A 192 6.18 -3.26 -2.95
C LYS A 192 7.27 -2.21 -2.96
N THR A 193 7.26 -1.28 -2.00
CA THR A 193 8.37 -0.35 -1.86
C THR A 193 9.51 -0.95 -1.03
N PHE A 194 10.71 -0.38 -1.13
CA PHE A 194 11.84 -0.75 -0.27
C PHE A 194 11.54 -0.54 1.22
N VAL A 195 10.56 0.29 1.56
CA VAL A 195 10.16 0.60 2.95
C VAL A 195 8.87 -0.13 3.39
N THR A 196 8.31 -0.98 2.54
CA THR A 196 7.23 -1.89 2.90
C THR A 196 7.80 -3.19 3.48
N SER A 197 7.04 -3.84 4.38
CA SER A 197 7.49 -5.01 5.13
C SER A 197 8.18 -6.08 4.29
N PRO A 198 9.35 -6.59 4.72
CA PRO A 198 10.00 -7.76 4.14
C PRO A 198 9.18 -9.05 4.26
N LEU A 199 8.12 -9.06 5.08
CA LEU A 199 7.20 -10.19 5.16
C LEU A 199 6.53 -10.48 3.81
N LEU A 200 6.27 -9.44 2.99
CA LEU A 200 5.72 -9.62 1.65
C LEU A 200 6.69 -10.39 0.73
N ASP A 201 8.00 -10.15 0.85
CA ASP A 201 9.02 -10.91 0.11
C ASP A 201 9.00 -12.40 0.51
N ALA A 202 8.85 -12.67 1.81
CA ALA A 202 8.79 -14.02 2.33
C ALA A 202 7.50 -14.75 1.90
N ILE A 203 6.35 -14.05 1.90
CA ILE A 203 5.06 -14.56 1.41
C ILE A 203 5.17 -14.87 -0.09
N ALA A 204 5.67 -13.95 -0.91
CA ALA A 204 5.85 -14.15 -2.34
C ALA A 204 6.69 -15.40 -2.62
N ARG A 205 7.84 -15.50 -1.96
CA ARG A 205 8.74 -16.67 -2.08
C ARG A 205 8.04 -17.96 -1.67
N GLY A 206 7.29 -17.96 -0.55
CA GLY A 206 6.53 -19.12 -0.07
C GLY A 206 5.44 -19.57 -1.04
N HIS A 207 4.93 -18.66 -1.86
CA HIS A 207 3.97 -18.94 -2.93
C HIS A 207 4.61 -19.25 -4.29
N GLY A 208 5.94 -19.19 -4.43
CA GLY A 208 6.63 -19.41 -5.69
C GLY A 208 6.38 -18.28 -6.72
N VAL A 209 6.23 -17.04 -6.24
CA VAL A 209 6.07 -15.84 -7.07
C VAL A 209 7.18 -14.84 -6.75
N ARG A 210 7.43 -13.89 -7.67
CA ARG A 210 8.45 -12.86 -7.46
C ARG A 210 7.92 -11.74 -6.57
N SER A 211 8.81 -11.13 -5.79
CA SER A 211 8.61 -9.84 -5.17
C SER A 211 9.53 -8.84 -5.85
N VAL A 212 9.02 -7.69 -6.26
CA VAL A 212 9.79 -6.63 -6.92
C VAL A 212 9.66 -5.35 -6.11
N ASN A 213 10.83 -4.79 -5.74
CA ASN A 213 10.91 -3.60 -4.93
C ASN A 213 10.96 -2.34 -5.80
N THR A 214 10.22 -1.31 -5.42
CA THR A 214 10.26 0.01 -6.04
C THR A 214 10.63 1.08 -5.04
N LEU A 215 10.96 2.28 -5.51
CA LEU A 215 10.97 3.47 -4.67
C LEU A 215 9.56 3.76 -4.14
N THR A 216 9.48 4.61 -3.11
CA THR A 216 8.20 5.05 -2.54
C THR A 216 7.36 5.84 -3.54
N GLY A 217 6.08 5.51 -3.59
CA GLY A 217 5.09 6.14 -4.46
C GLY A 217 4.62 5.22 -5.58
N PHE A 218 3.32 5.06 -5.67
CA PHE A 218 2.66 4.17 -6.64
C PHE A 218 2.98 4.50 -8.10
N LYS A 219 3.44 5.73 -8.39
CA LYS A 219 3.95 6.09 -9.73
C LYS A 219 4.99 5.10 -10.26
N TRP A 220 5.82 4.54 -9.38
CA TRP A 220 6.84 3.55 -9.75
C TRP A 220 6.22 2.18 -10.01
N MET A 221 5.23 1.79 -9.21
CA MET A 221 4.45 0.57 -9.43
C MET A 221 3.64 0.67 -10.73
N GLY A 222 3.00 1.83 -10.97
CA GLY A 222 2.30 2.11 -12.24
C GLY A 222 3.23 2.07 -13.46
N ALA A 223 4.48 2.53 -13.31
CA ALA A 223 5.50 2.42 -14.36
C ALA A 223 5.86 0.94 -14.64
N LYS A 224 5.97 0.10 -13.59
CA LYS A 224 6.18 -1.35 -13.75
C LYS A 224 5.02 -2.02 -14.48
N LEU A 225 3.77 -1.73 -14.09
CA LEU A 225 2.59 -2.23 -14.79
C LEU A 225 2.62 -1.88 -16.29
N ARG A 226 2.94 -0.63 -16.62
CA ARG A 226 3.07 -0.20 -18.01
C ARG A 226 4.13 -0.99 -18.77
N ARG A 227 5.31 -1.20 -18.16
CA ARG A 227 6.39 -1.99 -18.79
C ARG A 227 5.98 -3.45 -19.03
N TYR A 228 5.27 -4.07 -18.08
CA TYR A 228 4.75 -5.41 -18.24
C TYR A 228 3.72 -5.49 -19.37
N ASP A 229 2.87 -4.48 -19.54
CA ASP A 229 1.95 -4.39 -20.66
C ASP A 229 2.66 -4.17 -22.01
N ASP A 230 3.70 -3.33 -22.03
CA ASP A 230 4.49 -3.11 -23.24
C ASP A 230 5.24 -4.38 -23.65
N ALA A 231 5.79 -5.13 -22.67
CA ALA A 231 6.43 -6.42 -22.90
C ALA A 231 5.42 -7.48 -23.42
N LEU A 232 4.21 -7.53 -22.83
CA LEU A 232 3.13 -8.38 -23.31
C LEU A 232 2.80 -8.11 -24.78
N ARG A 233 2.57 -6.83 -25.12
CA ARG A 233 2.26 -6.44 -26.49
C ARG A 233 3.40 -6.77 -27.47
N ALA A 234 4.65 -6.57 -27.06
CA ALA A 234 5.82 -6.90 -27.88
C ALA A 234 5.91 -8.42 -28.12
N ALA A 235 5.74 -9.23 -27.07
CA ALA A 235 5.79 -10.69 -27.18
C ALA A 235 4.66 -11.25 -28.06
N ARG A 236 3.45 -10.72 -27.94
CA ARG A 236 2.30 -11.13 -28.77
C ARG A 236 2.50 -10.75 -30.24
N ARG A 237 3.00 -9.54 -30.53
CA ARG A 237 3.36 -9.15 -31.91
C ARG A 237 4.40 -10.09 -32.50
N ALA A 238 5.43 -10.46 -31.73
CA ALA A 238 6.46 -11.40 -32.18
C ALA A 238 5.88 -12.82 -32.44
N ALA A 239 4.80 -13.18 -31.73
CA ALA A 239 4.06 -14.43 -31.98
C ALA A 239 3.07 -14.35 -33.16
N GLY A 240 2.99 -13.22 -33.85
CA GLY A 240 2.06 -13.01 -34.99
C GLY A 240 0.62 -12.65 -34.56
N GLU A 241 0.42 -12.32 -33.28
CA GLU A 241 -0.88 -11.94 -32.73
C GLU A 241 -0.99 -10.40 -32.74
N ASN A 242 -1.86 -9.83 -33.57
CA ASN A 242 -2.12 -8.39 -33.63
C ASN A 242 -3.24 -8.03 -32.66
N GLU A 243 -2.92 -7.33 -31.59
CA GLU A 243 -3.91 -6.84 -30.63
C GLU A 243 -3.67 -5.36 -30.29
N THR A 244 -4.76 -4.61 -30.26
CA THR A 244 -4.77 -3.22 -29.77
C THR A 244 -4.87 -3.20 -28.25
N ALA A 245 -4.52 -2.06 -27.63
CA ALA A 245 -4.72 -1.87 -26.18
C ALA A 245 -6.19 -2.09 -25.79
N ALA A 246 -7.12 -1.59 -26.58
CA ALA A 246 -8.55 -1.77 -26.38
C ALA A 246 -8.99 -3.24 -26.43
N GLY A 247 -8.33 -4.08 -27.24
CA GLY A 247 -8.62 -5.51 -27.31
C GLY A 247 -8.24 -6.24 -26.01
N LEU A 248 -7.09 -5.90 -25.41
CA LEU A 248 -6.68 -6.50 -24.14
C LEU A 248 -7.62 -6.09 -23.00
N ASP A 249 -7.97 -4.81 -22.92
CA ASP A 249 -8.82 -4.27 -21.85
C ASP A 249 -10.27 -4.79 -21.91
N ALA A 250 -10.71 -5.24 -23.11
CA ALA A 250 -12.03 -5.85 -23.28
C ALA A 250 -12.11 -7.31 -22.83
N LEU A 251 -10.98 -7.99 -22.58
CA LEU A 251 -10.96 -9.36 -22.11
C LEU A 251 -11.34 -9.45 -20.63
N PRO A 252 -11.96 -10.58 -20.18
CA PRO A 252 -12.15 -10.84 -18.76
C PRO A 252 -10.82 -10.82 -17.99
N ALA A 253 -10.83 -10.39 -16.73
CA ALA A 253 -9.64 -10.26 -15.89
C ALA A 253 -8.81 -11.56 -15.83
N ARG A 254 -9.48 -12.72 -15.80
CA ARG A 254 -8.81 -14.03 -15.81
C ARG A 254 -7.99 -14.29 -17.08
N GLU A 255 -8.53 -13.90 -18.23
CA GLU A 255 -7.84 -14.05 -19.52
C GLU A 255 -6.66 -13.07 -19.62
N ARG A 256 -6.85 -11.83 -19.14
CA ARG A 256 -5.76 -10.85 -19.05
C ARG A 256 -4.62 -11.35 -18.16
N ALA A 257 -4.95 -11.95 -17.00
CA ALA A 257 -3.98 -12.55 -16.10
C ALA A 257 -3.22 -13.71 -16.76
N ALA A 258 -3.93 -14.62 -17.45
CA ALA A 258 -3.33 -15.75 -18.18
C ALA A 258 -2.37 -15.30 -19.29
N LEU A 259 -2.74 -14.27 -20.04
CA LEU A 259 -1.86 -13.70 -21.08
C LEU A 259 -0.59 -13.08 -20.47
N ARG A 260 -0.71 -12.35 -19.34
CA ARG A 260 0.44 -11.78 -18.64
C ARG A 260 1.35 -12.87 -18.06
N LEU A 261 0.81 -13.94 -17.51
CA LEU A 261 1.58 -15.09 -17.03
C LEU A 261 2.33 -15.80 -18.15
N ARG A 262 1.78 -15.79 -19.36
CA ARG A 262 2.39 -16.44 -20.53
C ARG A 262 3.46 -15.59 -21.22
N TYR A 263 3.21 -14.30 -21.37
CA TYR A 263 4.00 -13.43 -22.25
C TYR A 263 4.76 -12.32 -21.52
N SER A 264 4.48 -12.06 -20.23
CA SER A 264 5.08 -10.95 -19.48
C SER A 264 5.08 -11.23 -17.98
N SER A 265 4.53 -10.30 -17.19
CA SER A 265 4.37 -10.45 -15.72
C SER A 265 2.96 -10.01 -15.29
N TRP A 266 2.34 -10.83 -14.48
CA TRP A 266 1.06 -10.54 -13.85
C TRP A 266 1.28 -10.01 -12.43
N VAL A 267 0.93 -8.75 -12.19
CA VAL A 267 0.91 -8.18 -10.84
C VAL A 267 -0.33 -8.68 -10.11
N VAL A 268 -0.11 -9.60 -9.17
CA VAL A 268 -1.20 -10.18 -8.37
C VAL A 268 -1.66 -9.18 -7.32
N PHE A 269 -0.71 -8.44 -6.73
CA PHE A 269 -0.96 -7.47 -5.67
C PHE A 269 0.21 -6.48 -5.58
N ALA A 270 -0.10 -5.24 -5.18
CA ALA A 270 0.91 -4.25 -4.86
C ALA A 270 0.52 -3.51 -3.58
N ALA A 271 1.51 -3.14 -2.74
CA ALA A 271 1.25 -2.45 -1.48
C ALA A 271 2.37 -1.50 -1.06
N GLU A 272 1.96 -0.46 -0.34
CA GLU A 272 2.81 0.40 0.48
C GLU A 272 2.46 0.25 1.97
N GLU A 273 3.43 0.52 2.84
CA GLU A 273 3.25 0.50 4.29
C GLU A 273 2.21 1.53 4.77
N SER A 274 1.97 2.57 3.97
CA SER A 274 1.07 3.69 4.24
C SER A 274 -0.40 3.40 3.88
N TYR A 275 -0.83 2.13 3.95
CA TYR A 275 -2.21 1.70 3.75
C TYR A 275 -2.72 1.77 2.29
N GLY A 276 -1.83 2.07 1.35
CA GLY A 276 -2.14 2.03 -0.08
C GLY A 276 -1.93 0.64 -0.66
N CYS A 277 -2.89 0.13 -1.42
CA CYS A 277 -2.70 -1.08 -2.18
C CYS A 277 -3.39 -1.03 -3.54
N LEU A 278 -2.96 -1.93 -4.41
CA LEU A 278 -3.50 -2.11 -5.76
C LEU A 278 -3.73 -3.59 -6.01
N ALA A 279 -4.89 -3.91 -6.55
CA ALA A 279 -5.19 -5.20 -7.10
C ALA A 279 -5.95 -5.00 -8.43
N GLY A 280 -5.61 -5.82 -9.41
CA GLY A 280 -6.16 -5.63 -10.75
C GLY A 280 -5.27 -4.73 -11.62
N ASP A 281 -5.80 -4.31 -12.74
CA ASP A 281 -5.06 -3.62 -13.81
C ASP A 281 -5.79 -2.42 -14.42
N ALA A 282 -7.03 -2.18 -14.02
CA ALA A 282 -7.84 -1.08 -14.52
C ALA A 282 -7.38 0.27 -13.94
N VAL A 283 -7.09 0.32 -12.64
CA VAL A 283 -6.48 1.48 -11.98
C VAL A 283 -5.01 1.17 -11.75
N ARG A 284 -4.10 2.10 -12.11
CA ARG A 284 -2.65 1.92 -11.99
C ARG A 284 -2.04 2.75 -10.88
N ASP A 285 -2.82 2.98 -9.87
CA ASP A 285 -2.46 3.63 -8.62
C ASP A 285 -3.19 2.91 -7.47
N LYS A 286 -3.01 3.40 -6.25
CA LYS A 286 -3.76 2.98 -5.08
C LYS A 286 -5.25 3.23 -5.30
N ASP A 287 -6.07 2.27 -4.87
CA ASP A 287 -7.52 2.38 -4.94
C ASP A 287 -8.14 1.78 -3.67
N ALA A 288 -8.61 2.65 -2.77
CA ALA A 288 -9.20 2.23 -1.53
C ALA A 288 -10.58 1.57 -1.72
N ASN A 289 -11.28 1.86 -2.82
CA ASN A 289 -12.54 1.17 -3.14
C ASN A 289 -12.29 -0.30 -3.47
N ALA A 290 -11.27 -0.57 -4.30
CA ALA A 290 -10.79 -1.92 -4.56
C ALA A 290 -10.24 -2.59 -3.30
N ALA A 291 -9.47 -1.87 -2.49
CA ALA A 291 -8.93 -2.37 -1.23
C ALA A 291 -10.01 -2.74 -0.22
N ALA A 292 -11.11 -1.97 -0.15
CA ALA A 292 -12.27 -2.30 0.69
C ALA A 292 -12.92 -3.64 0.29
N LEU A 293 -13.03 -3.92 -1.01
CA LEU A 293 -13.49 -5.22 -1.51
C LEU A 293 -12.57 -6.36 -1.08
N LEU A 294 -11.24 -6.16 -1.19
CA LEU A 294 -10.27 -7.16 -0.74
C LEU A 294 -10.33 -7.39 0.77
N CYS A 295 -10.58 -6.36 1.57
CA CYS A 295 -10.79 -6.51 3.01
C CYS A 295 -12.06 -7.32 3.32
N ALA A 296 -13.14 -7.13 2.57
CA ALA A 296 -14.36 -7.93 2.71
C ALA A 296 -14.12 -9.39 2.28
N GLU A 297 -13.37 -9.64 1.19
CA GLU A 297 -12.95 -10.99 0.78
C GLU A 297 -12.07 -11.64 1.86
N LEU A 298 -11.11 -10.90 2.43
CA LEU A 298 -10.27 -11.38 3.52
C LEU A 298 -11.10 -11.75 4.75
N ALA A 299 -12.08 -10.92 5.14
CA ALA A 299 -12.97 -11.24 6.26
C ALA A 299 -13.76 -12.54 6.00
N ALA A 300 -14.29 -12.72 4.80
CA ALA A 300 -14.99 -13.94 4.39
C ALA A 300 -14.05 -15.17 4.37
N TRP A 301 -12.82 -14.98 3.86
CA TRP A 301 -11.78 -16.02 3.80
C TRP A 301 -11.32 -16.47 5.20
N LEU A 302 -11.19 -15.54 6.13
CA LEU A 302 -10.88 -15.83 7.53
C LEU A 302 -12.03 -16.58 8.20
N ALA A 303 -13.28 -16.15 7.99
CA ALA A 303 -14.47 -16.80 8.54
C ALA A 303 -14.61 -18.24 8.03
N GLU A 304 -14.37 -18.49 6.74
CA GLU A 304 -14.39 -19.86 6.15
C GLU A 304 -13.41 -20.79 6.84
N ARG A 305 -12.26 -20.26 7.33
CA ARG A 305 -11.19 -21.01 7.99
C ARG A 305 -11.26 -21.01 9.51
N GLY A 306 -12.23 -20.32 10.09
CA GLY A 306 -12.36 -20.17 11.53
C GLY A 306 -11.19 -19.39 12.16
N LEU A 307 -10.56 -18.50 11.39
CA LEU A 307 -9.40 -17.70 11.82
C LEU A 307 -9.80 -16.26 12.13
N THR A 308 -9.07 -15.63 13.05
CA THR A 308 -9.02 -14.18 13.19
C THR A 308 -7.86 -13.62 12.37
N ALA A 309 -7.88 -12.31 12.07
CA ALA A 309 -6.76 -11.65 11.39
C ALA A 309 -5.45 -11.79 12.18
N GLY A 310 -5.50 -11.66 13.51
CA GLY A 310 -4.34 -11.91 14.38
C GLY A 310 -3.85 -13.35 14.31
N GLY A 311 -4.76 -14.33 14.29
CA GLY A 311 -4.41 -15.75 14.13
C GLY A 311 -3.74 -16.06 12.79
N ALA A 312 -4.26 -15.47 11.70
CA ALA A 312 -3.66 -15.63 10.38
C ALA A 312 -2.27 -14.97 10.28
N LEU A 313 -2.07 -13.80 10.92
CA LEU A 313 -0.73 -13.20 11.05
C LEU A 313 0.22 -14.09 11.86
N ASP A 314 -0.25 -14.73 12.92
CA ASP A 314 0.54 -15.65 13.72
C ASP A 314 0.98 -16.86 12.90
N GLU A 315 0.12 -17.42 12.04
CA GLU A 315 0.51 -18.48 11.10
C GLU A 315 1.58 -18.01 10.11
N LEU A 316 1.48 -16.77 9.60
CA LEU A 316 2.51 -16.19 8.74
C LEU A 316 3.83 -16.02 9.50
N PHE A 317 3.81 -15.56 10.75
CA PHE A 317 5.00 -15.39 11.56
C PHE A 317 5.67 -16.73 11.91
N VAL A 318 4.89 -17.75 12.18
CA VAL A 318 5.43 -19.13 12.38
C VAL A 318 6.13 -19.60 11.12
N ARG A 319 5.58 -19.35 9.96
CA ARG A 319 6.10 -19.82 8.68
C ARG A 319 7.31 -19.03 8.18
N HIS A 320 7.31 -17.72 8.37
CA HIS A 320 8.24 -16.79 7.74
C HIS A 320 9.18 -16.08 8.72
N GLY A 321 8.99 -16.29 10.04
CA GLY A 321 9.62 -15.53 11.11
C GLY A 321 8.72 -14.40 11.59
N CYS A 322 8.88 -13.99 12.85
CA CYS A 322 8.17 -12.87 13.44
C CYS A 322 8.76 -11.56 12.92
N HIS A 323 7.95 -10.81 12.20
CA HIS A 323 8.31 -9.49 11.66
C HIS A 323 7.77 -8.38 12.56
N ARG A 324 8.52 -7.29 12.69
CA ARG A 324 8.10 -6.06 13.35
C ARG A 324 8.65 -4.86 12.62
N GLU A 325 7.80 -3.88 12.36
CA GLU A 325 8.16 -2.65 11.67
C GLU A 325 7.63 -1.42 12.41
N THR A 326 8.28 -0.30 12.21
CA THR A 326 7.76 1.01 12.61
C THR A 326 8.35 2.13 11.77
N LEU A 327 7.60 3.22 11.66
CA LEU A 327 8.04 4.51 11.13
C LEU A 327 8.23 5.49 12.28
N ARG A 328 9.35 6.23 12.25
CA ARG A 328 9.55 7.42 13.09
C ARG A 328 9.78 8.63 12.19
N THR A 329 9.06 9.68 12.49
CA THR A 329 9.17 10.95 11.76
C THR A 329 9.81 11.99 12.67
N LEU A 330 10.90 12.61 12.22
CA LEU A 330 11.56 13.72 12.89
C LEU A 330 11.21 15.01 12.13
N ALA A 331 10.50 15.92 12.78
CA ALA A 331 10.20 17.24 12.23
C ALA A 331 11.37 18.18 12.50
N PHE A 332 11.75 18.99 11.51
CA PHE A 332 12.75 20.04 11.58
C PHE A 332 12.05 21.36 11.29
N GLU A 333 11.76 22.11 12.35
CA GLU A 333 10.95 23.32 12.25
C GLU A 333 11.73 24.51 11.65
N GLY A 334 10.98 25.43 11.05
CA GLY A 334 11.48 26.69 10.50
C GLY A 334 12.19 26.56 9.15
N ALA A 335 12.62 27.70 8.61
CA ALA A 335 13.23 27.80 7.28
C ALA A 335 14.58 27.05 7.14
N ALA A 336 15.27 26.75 8.25
CA ALA A 336 16.50 25.99 8.28
C ALA A 336 16.32 24.47 8.17
N GLY A 337 15.12 23.96 8.45
CA GLY A 337 14.82 22.52 8.53
C GLY A 337 15.22 21.71 7.29
N PRO A 338 14.86 22.10 6.07
CA PRO A 338 15.29 21.38 4.86
C PRO A 338 16.82 21.33 4.71
N GLY A 339 17.51 22.40 5.11
CA GLY A 339 18.98 22.47 5.11
C GLY A 339 19.61 21.50 6.12
N GLN A 340 19.02 21.37 7.31
CA GLN A 340 19.47 20.42 8.33
C GLN A 340 19.32 18.98 7.84
N ILE A 341 18.19 18.63 7.26
CA ILE A 341 17.95 17.28 6.69
C ILE A 341 19.00 16.96 5.62
N ARG A 342 19.24 17.89 4.67
CA ARG A 342 20.26 17.68 3.63
C ARG A 342 21.66 17.48 4.21
N ARG A 343 22.07 18.29 5.21
CA ARG A 343 23.38 18.13 5.88
C ARG A 343 23.50 16.81 6.60
N LEU A 344 22.44 16.38 7.29
CA LEU A 344 22.41 15.09 7.98
C LEU A 344 22.59 13.93 7.00
N LEU A 345 21.81 13.90 5.90
CA LEU A 345 21.92 12.86 4.87
C LEU A 345 23.30 12.87 4.19
N ALA A 346 23.87 14.06 3.93
CA ALA A 346 25.22 14.21 3.41
C ALA A 346 26.28 13.68 4.39
N GLY A 347 26.13 13.96 5.69
CA GLY A 347 27.00 13.45 6.75
C GLY A 347 26.97 11.92 6.85
N LEU A 348 25.77 11.31 6.80
CA LEU A 348 25.60 9.85 6.80
C LEU A 348 26.24 9.18 5.56
N ARG A 349 26.30 9.89 4.43
CA ARG A 349 27.00 9.44 3.20
C ARG A 349 28.51 9.55 3.32
N ALA A 350 28.99 10.69 3.80
CA ALA A 350 30.40 10.95 3.92
C ALA A 350 31.08 10.05 4.97
N GLN A 351 30.36 9.74 6.04
CA GLN A 351 30.80 8.88 7.14
C GLN A 351 29.71 7.86 7.47
N PRO A 352 29.55 6.79 6.65
CA PRO A 352 28.59 5.74 6.90
C PRO A 352 28.79 5.12 8.28
N PRO A 353 27.73 4.95 9.08
CA PRO A 353 27.87 4.38 10.41
C PRO A 353 28.28 2.91 10.32
N ALA A 354 29.29 2.49 11.11
CA ALA A 354 29.66 1.08 11.25
C ALA A 354 28.61 0.28 12.03
N ALA A 355 27.81 0.95 12.85
CA ALA A 355 26.70 0.37 13.60
C ALA A 355 25.57 1.40 13.76
N LEU A 356 24.32 0.92 13.86
CA LEU A 356 23.13 1.69 14.18
C LEU A 356 22.45 1.09 15.41
N GLY A 357 22.32 1.86 16.49
CA GLY A 357 21.74 1.41 17.75
C GLY A 357 22.42 0.14 18.31
N GLY A 358 23.75 0.06 18.19
CA GLY A 358 24.55 -1.08 18.66
C GLY A 358 24.58 -2.29 17.73
N ARG A 359 23.85 -2.30 16.59
CA ARG A 359 23.87 -3.37 15.59
C ARG A 359 24.83 -3.04 14.45
N ALA A 360 25.74 -3.94 14.15
CA ALA A 360 26.71 -3.76 13.05
C ALA A 360 25.97 -3.61 11.71
N VAL A 361 26.42 -2.65 10.90
CA VAL A 361 25.96 -2.47 9.52
C VAL A 361 26.63 -3.51 8.65
N ALA A 362 25.82 -4.42 8.08
CA ALA A 362 26.27 -5.46 7.17
C ALA A 362 26.28 -5.01 5.71
N GLY A 363 25.42 -4.05 5.36
CA GLY A 363 25.31 -3.47 4.03
C GLY A 363 24.67 -2.09 4.08
N ALA A 364 25.10 -1.23 3.15
CA ALA A 364 24.52 0.10 2.99
C ALA A 364 24.27 0.36 1.50
N THR A 365 23.09 0.84 1.17
CA THR A 365 22.73 1.29 -0.19
C THR A 365 22.38 2.77 -0.15
N ASP A 366 23.09 3.57 -0.94
CA ASP A 366 22.76 4.96 -1.22
C ASP A 366 22.11 5.05 -2.60
N PHE A 367 20.80 5.25 -2.63
CA PHE A 367 20.04 5.31 -3.88
C PHE A 367 20.33 6.59 -4.70
N LEU A 368 20.98 7.57 -4.13
CA LEU A 368 21.40 8.77 -4.88
C LEU A 368 22.63 8.49 -5.76
N GLN A 369 23.54 7.62 -5.30
CA GLN A 369 24.84 7.37 -5.94
C GLN A 369 24.94 6.00 -6.60
N ASN A 370 24.12 5.03 -6.18
CA ASN A 370 24.24 3.65 -6.59
C ASN A 370 23.35 3.34 -7.82
N ASN A 371 23.89 2.57 -8.77
CA ASN A 371 23.14 2.00 -9.89
C ASN A 371 22.54 0.65 -9.45
N ARG A 372 21.71 0.66 -8.40
CA ARG A 372 21.02 -0.56 -7.94
C ARG A 372 20.07 -1.05 -9.04
N VAL A 373 20.14 -2.35 -9.27
CA VAL A 373 19.24 -3.07 -10.17
C VAL A 373 18.18 -3.75 -9.31
N ASP A 374 16.91 -3.64 -9.72
CA ASP A 374 15.80 -4.32 -9.06
C ASP A 374 15.69 -5.79 -9.48
N GLU A 375 14.68 -6.47 -8.97
CA GLU A 375 14.46 -7.89 -9.21
C GLU A 375 13.99 -8.23 -10.64
N ASP A 376 13.68 -7.21 -11.46
CA ASP A 376 13.43 -7.33 -12.91
C ASP A 376 14.68 -7.09 -13.74
N GLY A 377 15.80 -6.73 -13.13
CA GLY A 377 17.04 -6.36 -13.83
C GLY A 377 17.07 -4.91 -14.30
N GLU A 378 16.19 -4.04 -13.78
CA GLU A 378 16.11 -2.64 -14.19
C GLU A 378 16.82 -1.73 -13.19
N ILE A 379 17.45 -0.66 -13.69
CA ILE A 379 18.10 0.33 -12.84
C ILE A 379 17.02 1.08 -12.04
N VAL A 380 17.13 1.02 -10.70
CA VAL A 380 16.28 1.80 -9.81
C VAL A 380 16.60 3.29 -9.99
N PRO A 381 15.60 4.16 -10.17
CA PRO A 381 15.82 5.60 -10.27
C PRO A 381 16.56 6.18 -9.05
N ARG A 382 17.24 7.30 -9.23
CA ARG A 382 17.95 7.95 -8.12
C ARG A 382 16.99 8.67 -7.20
N GLU A 383 17.17 8.49 -5.90
CA GLU A 383 16.42 9.18 -4.84
C GLU A 383 17.35 9.47 -3.65
N ASP A 384 17.09 10.56 -2.93
CA ASP A 384 17.80 10.90 -1.69
C ASP A 384 17.36 10.00 -0.54
N PHE A 385 17.82 8.74 -0.58
CA PHE A 385 17.37 7.64 0.23
C PHE A 385 18.55 6.73 0.59
N LEU A 386 18.71 6.45 1.90
CA LEU A 386 19.71 5.55 2.45
C LEU A 386 19.04 4.32 3.04
N TYR A 387 19.58 3.15 2.76
CA TYR A 387 19.06 1.87 3.26
C TYR A 387 20.19 1.05 3.86
N TYR A 388 20.04 0.66 5.13
CA TYR A 388 21.03 -0.07 5.90
C TYR A 388 20.51 -1.46 6.22
N GLU A 389 21.27 -2.49 5.86
CA GLU A 389 21.11 -3.86 6.30
C GLU A 389 21.99 -4.09 7.51
N LEU A 390 21.43 -4.65 8.58
CA LEU A 390 22.08 -4.81 9.87
C LEU A 390 22.17 -6.28 10.23
N ALA A 391 23.11 -6.59 11.14
CA ALA A 391 23.25 -7.93 11.66
C ALA A 391 21.95 -8.44 12.32
N GLY A 392 21.60 -9.72 12.05
CA GLY A 392 20.42 -10.37 12.61
C GLY A 392 19.12 -10.11 11.82
N ASP A 393 19.22 -9.80 10.52
CA ASP A 393 18.06 -9.55 9.64
C ASP A 393 17.21 -8.32 10.05
N TRP A 394 17.91 -7.32 10.59
CA TRP A 394 17.34 -6.01 10.93
C TRP A 394 17.70 -4.99 9.85
N ARG A 395 16.87 -3.96 9.66
CA ARG A 395 17.08 -2.96 8.60
C ARG A 395 16.60 -1.59 9.07
N CYS A 396 17.29 -0.56 8.57
CA CYS A 396 16.88 0.83 8.78
C CYS A 396 16.96 1.59 7.46
N ALA A 397 15.94 2.36 7.16
CA ALA A 397 15.92 3.24 5.99
C ALA A 397 15.72 4.68 6.40
N VAL A 398 16.41 5.61 5.73
CA VAL A 398 16.43 7.03 6.07
C VAL A 398 16.17 7.85 4.81
N ARG A 399 15.13 8.69 4.81
CA ARG A 399 14.83 9.60 3.70
C ARG A 399 14.19 10.90 4.17
N GLY A 400 14.45 11.98 3.43
CA GLY A 400 13.68 13.21 3.58
C GLY A 400 12.25 13.06 3.04
N SER A 401 11.28 13.76 3.63
CA SER A 401 9.96 13.92 3.01
C SER A 401 10.08 14.86 1.81
N GLY A 402 9.39 14.54 0.70
CA GLY A 402 9.39 15.40 -0.49
C GLY A 402 8.56 16.68 -0.35
N THR A 403 7.63 16.72 0.60
CA THR A 403 6.65 17.81 0.73
C THR A 403 6.75 18.60 2.04
N GLU A 404 7.43 18.06 3.06
CA GLU A 404 7.49 18.65 4.39
C GLU A 404 8.92 18.58 4.94
N PRO A 405 9.34 19.48 5.85
CA PRO A 405 10.64 19.44 6.48
C PRO A 405 10.70 18.34 7.55
N LYS A 406 10.54 17.10 7.10
CA LYS A 406 10.51 15.89 7.94
C LYS A 406 11.49 14.85 7.43
N LEU A 407 12.20 14.20 8.35
CA LEU A 407 13.01 13.02 8.08
C LEU A 407 12.22 11.80 8.50
N LYS A 408 12.06 10.84 7.62
CA LYS A 408 11.41 9.56 7.87
C LYS A 408 12.45 8.47 8.10
N LEU A 409 12.31 7.76 9.20
CA LEU A 409 13.15 6.63 9.61
C LEU A 409 12.27 5.39 9.64
N TYR A 410 12.53 4.43 8.77
CA TYR A 410 11.81 3.17 8.70
C TYR A 410 12.65 2.07 9.33
N PHE A 411 12.06 1.29 10.19
CA PHE A 411 12.72 0.25 10.94
C PHE A 411 12.06 -1.09 10.72
N PHE A 412 12.86 -2.13 10.51
CA PHE A 412 12.40 -3.48 10.27
C PHE A 412 13.24 -4.46 11.08
N ALA A 413 12.60 -5.44 11.67
CA ALA A 413 13.25 -6.53 12.35
C ALA A 413 12.53 -7.84 12.03
N ARG A 414 13.28 -8.92 11.95
CA ARG A 414 12.78 -10.27 11.81
C ARG A 414 13.50 -11.20 12.78
N GLU A 415 12.72 -12.02 13.51
CA GLU A 415 13.26 -13.08 14.36
C GLU A 415 12.70 -14.43 13.92
N PRO A 416 13.53 -15.48 13.80
CA PRO A 416 13.04 -16.82 13.51
C PRO A 416 12.08 -17.31 14.60
N VAL A 417 11.06 -18.06 14.21
CA VAL A 417 10.13 -18.75 15.11
C VAL A 417 10.43 -20.25 15.03
N PRO A 418 11.23 -20.80 15.95
CA PRO A 418 11.68 -22.20 15.86
C PRO A 418 10.55 -23.22 15.96
N HIS A 419 9.48 -22.87 16.70
CA HIS A 419 8.32 -23.72 16.91
C HIS A 419 7.08 -22.85 17.14
N PRO A 420 5.87 -23.25 16.70
CA PRO A 420 4.65 -22.44 16.90
C PRO A 420 4.41 -22.00 18.36
N ARG A 421 4.71 -22.87 19.35
CA ARG A 421 4.54 -22.54 20.78
C ARG A 421 5.52 -21.46 21.28
N SER A 422 6.62 -21.20 20.56
CA SER A 422 7.58 -20.16 20.94
C SER A 422 7.16 -18.76 20.47
N LEU A 423 6.16 -18.65 19.59
CA LEU A 423 5.77 -17.37 18.99
C LEU A 423 5.42 -16.28 20.02
N PRO A 424 4.65 -16.53 21.10
CA PRO A 424 4.37 -15.47 22.09
C PRO A 424 5.66 -14.94 22.76
N ALA A 425 6.59 -15.81 23.09
CA ALA A 425 7.86 -15.41 23.69
C ALA A 425 8.74 -14.63 22.68
N VAL A 426 8.79 -15.09 21.41
CA VAL A 426 9.50 -14.38 20.34
C VAL A 426 8.90 -13.00 20.10
N LYS A 427 7.56 -12.87 20.03
CA LYS A 427 6.88 -11.57 19.91
C LYS A 427 7.23 -10.62 21.05
N GLY A 428 7.19 -11.10 22.29
CA GLY A 428 7.50 -10.29 23.49
C GLY A 428 8.95 -9.81 23.51
N ALA A 429 9.89 -10.72 23.26
CA ALA A 429 11.32 -10.40 23.21
C ALA A 429 11.64 -9.42 22.06
N LEU A 430 11.08 -9.69 20.85
CA LEU A 430 11.27 -8.83 19.70
C LEU A 430 10.69 -7.45 19.95
N ALA A 431 9.49 -7.32 20.52
CA ALA A 431 8.88 -6.04 20.82
C ALA A 431 9.77 -5.18 21.71
N THR A 432 10.23 -5.73 22.83
CA THR A 432 11.09 -5.02 23.80
C THR A 432 12.42 -4.62 23.16
N GLY A 433 13.10 -5.54 22.49
CA GLY A 433 14.39 -5.29 21.85
C GLY A 433 14.29 -4.28 20.70
N PHE A 434 13.23 -4.38 19.92
CA PHE A 434 12.97 -3.49 18.79
C PHE A 434 12.70 -2.05 19.23
N ASP A 435 11.82 -1.85 20.22
CA ASP A 435 11.48 -0.52 20.70
C ASP A 435 12.71 0.18 21.32
N HIS A 436 13.53 -0.55 22.06
CA HIS A 436 14.80 -0.03 22.60
C HIS A 436 15.76 0.38 21.47
N TRP A 437 15.95 -0.48 20.47
CA TRP A 437 16.82 -0.20 19.33
C TRP A 437 16.35 1.01 18.53
N VAL A 438 15.06 1.09 18.21
CA VAL A 438 14.47 2.23 17.49
C VAL A 438 14.76 3.54 18.23
N ASN A 439 14.54 3.60 19.54
CA ASN A 439 14.80 4.80 20.33
C ASN A 439 16.30 5.17 20.30
N THR A 440 17.19 4.19 20.45
CA THR A 440 18.65 4.43 20.40
C THR A 440 19.08 5.00 19.04
N VAL A 441 18.56 4.47 17.92
CA VAL A 441 18.88 5.00 16.58
C VAL A 441 18.30 6.41 16.40
N VAL A 442 17.08 6.65 16.84
CA VAL A 442 16.45 7.98 16.75
C VAL A 442 17.26 9.02 17.50
N ASP A 443 17.75 8.69 18.70
CA ASP A 443 18.57 9.60 19.51
C ASP A 443 19.96 9.86 18.87
N ASP A 444 20.60 8.83 18.28
CA ASP A 444 21.84 9.01 17.51
C ASP A 444 21.64 9.93 16.29
N ILE A 445 20.55 9.73 15.54
CA ILE A 445 20.22 10.56 14.38
C ILE A 445 19.94 12.01 14.79
N ARG A 446 19.25 12.25 15.91
CA ARG A 446 19.02 13.59 16.45
C ARG A 446 20.34 14.28 16.85
N ALA A 447 21.22 13.55 17.53
CA ALA A 447 22.53 14.07 17.93
C ALA A 447 23.38 14.46 16.72
N ARG A 448 23.30 13.73 15.60
CA ARG A 448 24.02 14.09 14.35
C ARG A 448 23.39 15.27 13.62
N ALA A 449 22.13 15.60 13.86
CA ALA A 449 21.42 16.71 13.26
C ALA A 449 21.60 18.03 13.99
N SER A 450 22.07 17.98 15.26
CA SER A 450 22.43 19.14 16.10
C SER A 450 23.77 19.70 15.71
#